data_5fe8513bb1312f178b7c662f9985379f
#
_entry.id   5fe8513bb1312f178b7c662f9985379f
#
_cell.length_a   1.000
_cell.length_b   1.000
_cell.length_c   1.000
_cell.angle_alpha   90.00
_cell.angle_beta   90.00
_cell.angle_gamma   90.00
#
_symmetry.space_group_name_H-M   'P 1'
#
loop_
_entity.id
_entity.type
_entity.pdbx_description
1 polymer ?
#
loop_
_entity_poly.entity_id
_entity_poly.type
_entity_poly.pdbx_seq_one_letter_code
_entity_poly.pdbx_strand_id
1 'polypeptide(L)'
;SLHDALPIFRGKGIVLDEPSVVAIRHEDGPNGPYSRKALLAVGIEAKTMLGRSPQNIQAIRPMKDGVIADFNITEDMIKFFIAKVHDTRWFVPSPRIIICVPYGATQVERRAIRESAERAGAKQVYLIEEPMAAAIGAGLPISEATGSMVIDVGGGTTEVGVISLGGIVYAKSERVGGDKIDQAIIDYLRRNYGTLISDPTAEMIKKKIGTAFPMSEILELEVTGRNLAEGLPRRLKINSNEILEALQEPLNAIVSAVKSALEQTPPELGADIADNGMVLTGGGALLRNLDRLLMEETGIPVVTADDPLTCVARGCGKALESLDQFSTVFAHE
;
A
#
# COMPACT_ATOMS: atom_id res chain seq x y z
N SER A 1 0.50 2.85 4.96
CA SER A 1 0.68 1.69 4.05
C SER A 1 2.16 1.37 3.93
N LEU A 2 2.48 0.09 3.86
CA LEU A 2 3.88 -0.37 3.71
C LEU A 2 4.49 0.01 2.35
N HIS A 3 3.70 0.56 1.45
CA HIS A 3 4.12 0.96 0.10
C HIS A 3 4.69 2.37 0.06
N ASP A 4 4.09 3.28 0.82
CA ASP A 4 4.55 4.65 0.98
C ASP A 4 4.64 4.97 2.47
N ALA A 5 5.78 5.47 2.92
CA ALA A 5 5.95 5.93 4.28
C ALA A 5 5.41 7.37 4.36
N LEU A 6 4.32 7.54 5.08
CA LEU A 6 3.69 8.83 5.35
C LEU A 6 3.79 9.17 6.84
N PRO A 7 4.98 9.51 7.36
CA PRO A 7 5.12 9.93 8.74
C PRO A 7 4.25 11.15 9.05
N ILE A 8 3.41 11.01 10.09
CA ILE A 8 2.63 12.09 10.66
C ILE A 8 3.28 12.53 11.96
N PHE A 9 3.46 13.82 12.12
CA PHE A 9 3.92 14.43 13.37
C PHE A 9 2.75 15.07 14.10
N ARG A 10 2.61 14.76 15.39
CA ARG A 10 1.54 15.30 16.23
C ARG A 10 1.46 16.82 16.12
N GLY A 11 0.30 17.35 15.75
CA GLY A 11 0.04 18.79 15.58
C GLY A 11 0.62 19.41 14.31
N LYS A 12 1.32 18.66 13.44
CA LYS A 12 1.86 19.15 12.16
C LYS A 12 1.30 18.47 10.93
N GLY A 13 0.53 17.37 11.11
CA GLY A 13 0.02 16.57 10.00
C GLY A 13 1.10 15.71 9.33
N ILE A 14 0.89 15.37 8.05
CA ILE A 14 1.86 14.62 7.25
C ILE A 14 3.06 15.51 6.97
N VAL A 15 4.24 15.12 7.46
CA VAL A 15 5.49 15.90 7.35
C VAL A 15 6.45 15.33 6.31
N LEU A 16 6.19 14.12 5.84
CA LEU A 16 7.00 13.43 4.86
C LEU A 16 6.09 12.50 4.04
N ASP A 17 6.34 12.44 2.74
CA ASP A 17 5.70 11.52 1.79
C ASP A 17 6.80 10.89 0.94
N GLU A 18 7.13 9.65 1.27
CA GLU A 18 8.24 8.93 0.65
C GLU A 18 7.86 7.48 0.36
N PRO A 19 8.17 6.96 -0.82
CA PRO A 19 7.98 5.55 -1.11
C PRO A 19 8.90 4.66 -0.25
N SER A 20 8.42 3.50 0.18
CA SER A 20 9.21 2.51 0.92
C SER A 20 10.15 1.76 -0.02
N VAL A 21 11.11 2.49 -0.59
CA VAL A 21 12.15 1.98 -1.49
C VAL A 21 13.50 2.36 -0.95
N VAL A 22 14.44 1.44 -1.03
CA VAL A 22 15.82 1.62 -0.57
C VAL A 22 16.78 1.21 -1.67
N ALA A 23 17.78 2.03 -1.94
CA ALA A 23 18.90 1.68 -2.81
C ALA A 23 20.11 1.31 -1.96
N ILE A 24 20.65 0.12 -2.20
CA ILE A 24 21.83 -0.39 -1.54
C ILE A 24 22.97 -0.53 -2.55
N ARG A 25 24.18 -0.20 -2.11
CA ARG A 25 25.40 -0.48 -2.85
C ARG A 25 26.06 -1.71 -2.27
N HIS A 26 26.41 -2.64 -3.15
CA HIS A 26 27.23 -3.79 -2.78
C HIS A 26 28.70 -3.40 -2.96
N GLU A 27 29.45 -3.47 -1.87
CA GLU A 27 30.87 -3.14 -1.80
C GLU A 27 31.68 -4.37 -1.42
N ASP A 28 32.97 -4.37 -1.76
CA ASP A 28 33.89 -5.40 -1.32
C ASP A 28 34.09 -5.32 0.20
N GLY A 29 34.04 -6.46 0.86
CA GLY A 29 34.16 -6.55 2.31
C GLY A 29 35.07 -7.71 2.71
N PRO A 30 35.22 -7.93 4.04
CA PRO A 30 36.13 -8.96 4.57
C PRO A 30 35.82 -10.38 4.09
N ASN A 31 34.58 -10.64 3.69
CA ASN A 31 34.09 -11.95 3.25
C ASN A 31 34.08 -12.13 1.72
N GLY A 32 34.73 -11.23 0.97
CA GLY A 32 34.84 -11.29 -0.48
C GLY A 32 34.12 -10.15 -1.23
N PRO A 33 34.12 -10.20 -2.57
CA PRO A 33 33.45 -9.21 -3.41
C PRO A 33 31.97 -9.11 -3.09
N TYR A 34 31.43 -7.87 -3.06
CA TYR A 34 30.02 -7.57 -2.78
C TYR A 34 29.48 -8.06 -1.43
N SER A 35 30.35 -8.37 -0.45
CA SER A 35 29.94 -8.90 0.86
C SER A 35 29.42 -7.84 1.83
N ARG A 36 29.63 -6.54 1.55
CA ARG A 36 29.16 -5.41 2.35
C ARG A 36 28.02 -4.69 1.64
N LYS A 37 26.94 -4.42 2.36
CA LYS A 37 25.80 -3.61 1.89
C LYS A 37 25.91 -2.22 2.52
N ALA A 38 25.94 -1.17 1.70
CA ALA A 38 25.89 0.21 2.15
C ALA A 38 24.59 0.87 1.68
N LEU A 39 23.89 1.56 2.58
CA LEU A 39 22.71 2.36 2.25
C LEU A 39 23.15 3.52 1.35
N LEU A 40 22.57 3.62 0.16
CA LEU A 40 22.87 4.66 -0.82
C LEU A 40 21.78 5.75 -0.85
N ALA A 41 20.51 5.36 -0.90
CA ALA A 41 19.38 6.27 -0.96
C ALA A 41 18.13 5.62 -0.37
N VAL A 42 17.17 6.44 0.07
CA VAL A 42 15.86 6.01 0.59
C VAL A 42 14.77 6.88 -0.03
N GLY A 43 13.58 6.32 -0.21
CA GLY A 43 12.42 7.06 -0.65
C GLY A 43 12.42 7.36 -2.15
N ILE A 44 12.03 8.57 -2.53
CA ILE A 44 11.91 9.01 -3.93
C ILE A 44 13.22 8.85 -4.67
N GLU A 45 14.34 9.21 -4.05
CA GLU A 45 15.66 9.07 -4.65
C GLU A 45 15.95 7.61 -5.03
N ALA A 46 15.70 6.67 -4.13
CA ALA A 46 15.85 5.24 -4.39
C ALA A 46 14.86 4.75 -5.47
N LYS A 47 13.62 5.25 -5.48
CA LYS A 47 12.60 4.89 -6.49
C LYS A 47 13.06 5.27 -7.91
N THR A 48 13.77 6.38 -8.10
CA THR A 48 14.29 6.78 -9.42
C THR A 48 15.34 5.81 -9.97
N MET A 49 15.96 5.01 -9.10
CA MET A 49 17.00 4.03 -9.46
C MET A 49 16.42 2.68 -9.87
N LEU A 50 15.13 2.43 -9.67
CA LEU A 50 14.46 1.18 -10.06
C LEU A 50 14.59 0.94 -11.57
N GLY A 51 15.15 -0.22 -11.95
CA GLY A 51 15.36 -0.60 -13.34
C GLY A 51 16.45 0.21 -14.10
N ARG A 52 17.22 1.06 -13.40
CA ARG A 52 18.25 1.93 -14.01
C ARG A 52 19.63 1.79 -13.35
N SER A 53 19.74 0.95 -12.31
CA SER A 53 20.96 0.81 -11.52
C SER A 53 21.98 -0.10 -12.19
N PRO A 54 23.31 0.18 -12.08
CA PRO A 54 24.36 -0.75 -12.46
C PRO A 54 24.36 -1.97 -11.52
N GLN A 55 25.09 -3.04 -11.87
CA GLN A 55 25.06 -4.33 -11.16
C GLN A 55 25.41 -4.25 -9.67
N ASN A 56 26.23 -3.30 -9.26
CA ASN A 56 26.63 -3.10 -7.86
C ASN A 56 25.67 -2.25 -7.04
N ILE A 57 24.59 -1.74 -7.64
CA ILE A 57 23.54 -0.98 -6.97
C ILE A 57 22.20 -1.71 -7.17
N GLN A 58 21.50 -1.98 -6.08
CA GLN A 58 20.21 -2.62 -6.10
C GLN A 58 19.17 -1.73 -5.40
N ALA A 59 18.15 -1.29 -6.13
CA ALA A 59 16.98 -0.65 -5.55
C ALA A 59 15.95 -1.74 -5.21
N ILE A 60 15.53 -1.81 -3.96
CA ILE A 60 14.61 -2.83 -3.43
C ILE A 60 13.50 -2.19 -2.60
N ARG A 61 12.42 -2.93 -2.45
CA ARG A 61 11.38 -2.66 -1.46
C ARG A 61 11.65 -3.55 -0.24
N PRO A 62 12.10 -3.01 0.89
CA PRO A 62 12.44 -3.80 2.08
C PRO A 62 11.20 -4.41 2.73
N MET A 63 10.04 -3.84 2.43
CA MET A 63 8.72 -4.39 2.78
C MET A 63 7.95 -4.66 1.49
N LYS A 64 7.42 -5.87 1.34
CA LYS A 64 6.67 -6.31 0.17
C LYS A 64 5.49 -7.18 0.60
N ASP A 65 4.35 -7.02 -0.07
CA ASP A 65 3.12 -7.81 0.18
C ASP A 65 2.71 -7.82 1.67
N GLY A 66 2.93 -6.71 2.39
CA GLY A 66 2.61 -6.58 3.81
C GLY A 66 3.62 -7.19 4.78
N VAL A 67 4.76 -7.72 4.29
CA VAL A 67 5.78 -8.36 5.12
C VAL A 67 7.16 -7.72 4.98
N ILE A 68 8.00 -7.89 5.99
CA ILE A 68 9.41 -7.47 5.94
C ILE A 68 10.20 -8.52 5.13
N ALA A 69 10.77 -8.09 4.01
CA ALA A 69 11.64 -8.91 3.18
C ALA A 69 13.10 -8.89 3.66
N ASP A 70 13.56 -7.77 4.24
CA ASP A 70 14.92 -7.60 4.80
C ASP A 70 14.85 -6.72 6.06
N PHE A 71 15.11 -7.33 7.22
CA PHE A 71 15.01 -6.67 8.54
C PHE A 71 16.01 -5.53 8.70
N ASN A 72 17.26 -5.73 8.31
CA ASN A 72 18.31 -4.73 8.50
C ASN A 72 18.05 -3.49 7.65
N ILE A 73 17.63 -3.70 6.41
CA ILE A 73 17.32 -2.61 5.49
C ILE A 73 16.05 -1.88 5.93
N THR A 74 15.04 -2.60 6.46
CA THR A 74 13.85 -1.98 7.04
C THR A 74 14.19 -1.12 8.25
N GLU A 75 15.06 -1.61 9.15
CA GLU A 75 15.55 -0.84 10.31
C GLU A 75 16.27 0.44 9.86
N ASP A 76 17.16 0.34 8.87
CA ASP A 76 17.89 1.50 8.32
C ASP A 76 16.95 2.51 7.67
N MET A 77 15.93 2.04 6.95
CA MET A 77 14.89 2.89 6.37
C MET A 77 14.09 3.63 7.45
N ILE A 78 13.67 2.95 8.51
CA ILE A 78 12.95 3.56 9.63
C ILE A 78 13.83 4.59 10.34
N LYS A 79 15.12 4.28 10.60
CA LYS A 79 16.09 5.24 11.16
C LYS A 79 16.20 6.50 10.30
N PHE A 80 16.31 6.32 8.99
CA PHE A 80 16.37 7.44 8.06
C PHE A 80 15.12 8.33 8.16
N PHE A 81 13.93 7.74 8.19
CA PHE A 81 12.69 8.52 8.32
C PHE A 81 12.56 9.22 9.67
N ILE A 82 12.92 8.56 10.78
CA ILE A 82 12.95 9.18 12.11
C ILE A 82 13.89 10.39 12.10
N ALA A 83 15.11 10.24 11.57
CA ALA A 83 16.08 11.32 11.49
C ALA A 83 15.58 12.48 10.62
N LYS A 84 14.99 12.17 9.45
CA LYS A 84 14.49 13.17 8.50
C LYS A 84 13.31 13.97 9.06
N VAL A 85 12.42 13.33 9.82
CA VAL A 85 11.26 13.99 10.46
C VAL A 85 11.68 14.93 11.59
N HIS A 86 12.75 14.64 12.33
CA HIS A 86 13.15 15.41 13.48
C HIS A 86 14.13 16.54 13.18
N ASP A 87 14.75 16.57 11.99
CA ASP A 87 15.69 17.63 11.49
C ASP A 87 16.67 18.15 12.55
N THR A 88 17.06 17.32 13.52
CA THR A 88 17.94 17.73 14.63
C THR A 88 19.30 17.06 14.50
N ARG A 89 20.33 17.87 14.21
CA ARG A 89 21.73 17.41 14.12
C ARG A 89 22.35 17.02 15.48
N TRP A 90 21.74 17.42 16.61
CA TRP A 90 22.36 17.32 17.94
C TRP A 90 21.65 16.36 18.90
N PHE A 91 20.37 16.08 18.70
CA PHE A 91 19.59 15.17 19.55
C PHE A 91 18.61 14.41 18.72
N VAL A 92 18.77 13.09 18.62
CA VAL A 92 17.74 12.22 18.04
C VAL A 92 16.77 11.91 19.18
N PRO A 93 15.56 12.50 19.20
CA PRO A 93 14.58 12.17 20.21
C PRO A 93 14.16 10.72 20.04
N SER A 94 13.83 10.06 21.14
CA SER A 94 13.27 8.71 21.14
C SER A 94 11.73 8.82 21.09
N PRO A 95 11.11 8.81 19.90
CA PRO A 95 9.68 9.10 19.74
C PRO A 95 8.81 7.91 20.14
N ARG A 96 7.54 8.19 20.44
CA ARG A 96 6.47 7.20 20.39
C ARG A 96 6.00 7.11 18.95
N ILE A 97 5.89 5.89 18.43
CA ILE A 97 5.56 5.64 17.02
C ILE A 97 4.32 4.74 16.94
N ILE A 98 3.41 5.07 16.02
CA ILE A 98 2.35 4.17 15.57
C ILE A 98 2.76 3.66 14.19
N ILE A 99 2.69 2.35 14.00
CA ILE A 99 2.92 1.69 12.72
C ILE A 99 1.66 0.93 12.34
N CYS A 100 1.22 1.17 11.12
CA CYS A 100 0.12 0.44 10.52
C CYS A 100 0.60 -0.91 10.00
N VAL A 101 -0.18 -1.96 10.27
CA VAL A 101 0.11 -3.33 9.84
C VAL A 101 -1.10 -3.95 9.14
N PRO A 102 -0.91 -4.79 8.12
CA PRO A 102 -2.01 -5.55 7.54
C PRO A 102 -2.74 -6.38 8.59
N TYR A 103 -4.05 -6.54 8.43
CA TYR A 103 -4.83 -7.41 9.33
C TYR A 103 -4.30 -8.85 9.34
N GLY A 104 -3.94 -9.36 8.17
CA GLY A 104 -3.37 -10.70 8.00
C GLY A 104 -1.92 -10.87 8.47
N ALA A 105 -1.29 -9.84 9.06
CA ALA A 105 0.08 -9.96 9.57
C ALA A 105 0.15 -10.95 10.73
N THR A 106 1.07 -11.91 10.64
CA THR A 106 1.33 -12.90 11.69
C THR A 106 1.94 -12.26 12.93
N GLN A 107 1.87 -12.94 14.08
CA GLN A 107 2.52 -12.48 15.33
C GLN A 107 4.03 -12.29 15.15
N VAL A 108 4.67 -13.16 14.35
CA VAL A 108 6.11 -13.04 14.05
C VAL A 108 6.40 -11.76 13.27
N GLU A 109 5.60 -11.46 12.26
CA GLU A 109 5.73 -10.24 11.47
C GLU A 109 5.45 -8.97 12.29
N ARG A 110 4.39 -8.97 13.12
CA ARG A 110 4.07 -7.86 14.04
C ARG A 110 5.21 -7.59 15.01
N ARG A 111 5.76 -8.64 15.62
CA ARG A 111 6.92 -8.55 16.53
C ARG A 111 8.15 -8.02 15.80
N ALA A 112 8.41 -8.49 14.60
CA ALA A 112 9.54 -8.06 13.79
C ALA A 112 9.48 -6.57 13.43
N ILE A 113 8.29 -6.06 13.07
CA ILE A 113 8.06 -4.63 12.80
C ILE A 113 8.31 -3.80 14.05
N ARG A 114 7.80 -4.25 15.22
CA ARG A 114 8.01 -3.57 16.51
C ARG A 114 9.49 -3.51 16.86
N GLU A 115 10.20 -4.65 16.84
CA GLU A 115 11.61 -4.72 17.15
C GLU A 115 12.46 -3.85 16.19
N SER A 116 12.15 -3.82 14.90
CA SER A 116 12.83 -2.96 13.93
C SER A 116 12.67 -1.47 14.26
N ALA A 117 11.48 -1.05 14.67
CA ALA A 117 11.23 0.34 15.07
C ALA A 117 11.91 0.71 16.40
N GLU A 118 11.93 -0.20 17.36
CA GLU A 118 12.63 -0.01 18.64
C GLU A 118 14.15 0.10 18.43
N ARG A 119 14.73 -0.77 17.60
CA ARG A 119 16.17 -0.69 17.22
C ARG A 119 16.48 0.57 16.42
N ALA A 120 15.51 1.08 15.68
CA ALA A 120 15.62 2.36 14.98
C ALA A 120 15.57 3.57 15.93
N GLY A 121 15.30 3.37 17.23
CA GLY A 121 15.35 4.39 18.27
C GLY A 121 13.98 4.82 18.81
N ALA A 122 12.88 4.13 18.46
CA ALA A 122 11.58 4.39 19.05
C ALA A 122 11.56 4.05 20.54
N LYS A 123 10.97 4.95 21.36
CA LYS A 123 10.77 4.71 22.80
C LYS A 123 9.63 3.74 23.07
N GLN A 124 8.60 3.81 22.25
CA GLN A 124 7.40 3.00 22.35
C GLN A 124 6.78 2.84 20.97
N VAL A 125 6.37 1.63 20.63
CA VAL A 125 5.76 1.30 19.34
C VAL A 125 4.35 0.77 19.58
N TYR A 126 3.37 1.40 18.97
CA TYR A 126 1.98 0.95 18.89
C TYR A 126 1.75 0.38 17.51
N LEU A 127 1.03 -0.71 17.42
CA LEU A 127 0.58 -1.27 16.15
C LEU A 127 -0.93 -1.04 16.01
N ILE A 128 -1.35 -0.61 14.83
CA ILE A 128 -2.75 -0.45 14.44
C ILE A 128 -2.99 -1.21 13.15
N GLU A 129 -4.12 -1.87 13.03
CA GLU A 129 -4.46 -2.62 11.81
C GLU A 129 -4.90 -1.67 10.69
N GLU A 130 -4.45 -1.94 9.47
CA GLU A 130 -4.70 -1.08 8.30
C GLU A 130 -6.19 -0.76 8.11
N PRO A 131 -7.14 -1.71 8.15
CA PRO A 131 -8.55 -1.38 7.96
C PRO A 131 -9.10 -0.46 9.05
N MET A 132 -8.63 -0.58 10.30
CA MET A 132 -9.02 0.31 11.37
C MET A 132 -8.47 1.72 11.16
N ALA A 133 -7.19 1.84 10.82
CA ALA A 133 -6.57 3.12 10.53
C ALA A 133 -7.23 3.80 9.30
N ALA A 134 -7.53 3.04 8.26
CA ALA A 134 -8.22 3.53 7.07
C ALA A 134 -9.61 4.10 7.42
N ALA A 135 -10.38 3.39 8.23
CA ALA A 135 -11.71 3.82 8.67
C ALA A 135 -11.66 5.10 9.52
N ILE A 136 -10.74 5.20 10.48
CA ILE A 136 -10.50 6.41 11.28
C ILE A 136 -10.13 7.58 10.36
N GLY A 137 -9.23 7.34 9.42
CA GLY A 137 -8.76 8.35 8.47
C GLY A 137 -9.82 8.84 7.51
N ALA A 138 -10.69 7.94 7.05
CA ALA A 138 -11.84 8.25 6.21
C ALA A 138 -12.99 8.94 6.98
N GLY A 139 -12.92 8.96 8.33
CA GLY A 139 -13.94 9.61 9.16
C GLY A 139 -15.19 8.77 9.36
N LEU A 140 -15.09 7.45 9.25
CA LEU A 140 -16.22 6.55 9.54
C LEU A 140 -16.60 6.58 11.02
N PRO A 141 -17.89 6.37 11.36
CA PRO A 141 -18.40 6.41 12.73
C PRO A 141 -18.05 5.11 13.48
N ILE A 142 -16.77 4.82 13.64
CA ILE A 142 -16.26 3.53 14.15
C ILE A 142 -16.72 3.20 15.57
N SER A 143 -17.03 4.20 16.41
CA SER A 143 -17.42 4.02 17.81
C SER A 143 -18.91 3.76 17.98
N GLU A 144 -19.72 3.92 16.94
CA GLU A 144 -21.16 3.74 16.98
C GLU A 144 -21.55 2.26 16.84
N ALA A 145 -22.76 1.92 17.32
CA ALA A 145 -23.36 0.59 17.17
C ALA A 145 -23.97 0.44 15.76
N THR A 146 -23.18 0.74 14.72
CA THR A 146 -23.57 0.64 13.31
C THR A 146 -22.43 -0.01 12.52
N GLY A 147 -22.79 -0.77 11.48
CA GLY A 147 -21.81 -1.40 10.59
C GLY A 147 -21.18 -0.39 9.64
N SER A 148 -19.86 -0.23 9.72
CA SER A 148 -19.06 0.53 8.76
C SER A 148 -18.13 -0.41 8.01
N MET A 149 -18.09 -0.30 6.68
CA MET A 149 -17.19 -1.12 5.85
C MET A 149 -16.21 -0.26 5.09
N VAL A 150 -14.93 -0.58 5.23
CA VAL A 150 -13.82 0.05 4.53
C VAL A 150 -13.10 -0.96 3.65
N ILE A 151 -12.71 -0.52 2.46
CA ILE A 151 -11.92 -1.29 1.49
C ILE A 151 -10.67 -0.46 1.21
N ASP A 152 -9.53 -0.88 1.76
CA ASP A 152 -8.25 -0.20 1.55
C ASP A 152 -7.42 -0.95 0.51
N VAL A 153 -7.32 -0.41 -0.69
CA VAL A 153 -6.51 -0.99 -1.77
C VAL A 153 -5.14 -0.33 -1.78
N GLY A 154 -4.20 -0.95 -1.08
CA GLY A 154 -2.82 -0.49 -0.99
C GLY A 154 -1.97 -0.87 -2.19
N GLY A 155 -0.66 -0.75 -2.03
CA GLY A 155 0.29 -1.19 -3.07
C GLY A 155 0.48 -2.70 -3.10
N GLY A 156 0.63 -3.34 -1.95
CA GLY A 156 0.87 -4.79 -1.83
C GLY A 156 -0.35 -5.60 -1.46
N THR A 157 -1.29 -5.01 -0.69
CA THR A 157 -2.46 -5.69 -0.14
C THR A 157 -3.74 -4.93 -0.40
N THR A 158 -4.86 -5.63 -0.34
CA THR A 158 -6.20 -5.08 -0.18
C THR A 158 -6.75 -5.55 1.17
N GLU A 159 -7.07 -4.58 2.02
CA GLU A 159 -7.63 -4.81 3.34
C GLU A 159 -9.13 -4.47 3.32
N VAL A 160 -9.96 -5.42 3.69
CA VAL A 160 -11.40 -5.21 3.82
C VAL A 160 -11.75 -5.35 5.29
N GLY A 161 -12.38 -4.33 5.87
CA GLY A 161 -12.75 -4.33 7.29
C GLY A 161 -14.20 -3.93 7.51
N VAL A 162 -14.88 -4.68 8.37
CA VAL A 162 -16.19 -4.33 8.94
C VAL A 162 -15.98 -3.97 10.39
N ILE A 163 -16.38 -2.77 10.75
CA ILE A 163 -16.07 -2.13 12.03
C ILE A 163 -17.38 -1.68 12.69
N SER A 164 -17.49 -1.91 13.99
CA SER A 164 -18.58 -1.44 14.84
C SER A 164 -18.11 -1.36 16.28
N LEU A 165 -18.64 -0.42 17.07
CA LEU A 165 -18.37 -0.27 18.51
C LEU A 165 -16.85 -0.20 18.86
N GLY A 166 -16.07 0.43 17.99
CA GLY A 166 -14.63 0.60 18.18
C GLY A 166 -13.80 -0.66 17.93
N GLY A 167 -14.39 -1.74 17.40
CA GLY A 167 -13.72 -2.99 17.11
C GLY A 167 -13.88 -3.45 15.66
N ILE A 168 -12.96 -4.28 15.22
CA ILE A 168 -13.08 -4.98 13.94
C ILE A 168 -13.95 -6.22 14.17
N VAL A 169 -15.11 -6.24 13.53
CA VAL A 169 -16.05 -7.37 13.59
C VAL A 169 -15.60 -8.49 12.65
N TYR A 170 -15.19 -8.11 11.47
CA TYR A 170 -14.59 -8.99 10.47
C TYR A 170 -13.58 -8.23 9.64
N ALA A 171 -12.48 -8.87 9.30
CA ALA A 171 -11.57 -8.33 8.30
C ALA A 171 -10.94 -9.43 7.46
N LYS A 172 -10.58 -9.06 6.25
CA LYS A 172 -9.87 -9.92 5.30
C LYS A 172 -8.75 -9.13 4.66
N SER A 173 -7.57 -9.75 4.64
CA SER A 173 -6.39 -9.26 3.94
C SER A 173 -6.15 -10.12 2.72
N GLU A 174 -6.05 -9.51 1.55
CA GLU A 174 -5.72 -10.19 0.30
C GLU A 174 -4.41 -9.61 -0.26
N ARG A 175 -3.49 -10.48 -0.66
CA ARG A 175 -2.17 -10.06 -1.19
C ARG A 175 -2.27 -9.62 -2.65
N VAL A 176 -3.17 -8.71 -2.91
CA VAL A 176 -3.42 -8.07 -4.21
C VAL A 176 -3.57 -6.58 -3.99
N GLY A 177 -2.81 -5.79 -4.74
CA GLY A 177 -2.82 -4.33 -4.69
C GLY A 177 -2.17 -3.75 -5.94
N GLY A 178 -1.69 -2.53 -5.85
CA GLY A 178 -1.10 -1.80 -6.97
C GLY A 178 0.03 -2.54 -7.68
N ASP A 179 0.87 -3.29 -6.94
CA ASP A 179 2.00 -4.04 -7.51
C ASP A 179 1.52 -5.22 -8.37
N LYS A 180 0.47 -5.92 -7.94
CA LYS A 180 -0.12 -7.00 -8.74
C LYS A 180 -0.80 -6.49 -9.99
N ILE A 181 -1.41 -5.30 -9.91
CA ILE A 181 -1.98 -4.59 -11.07
C ILE A 181 -0.86 -4.23 -12.06
N ASP A 182 0.26 -3.68 -11.60
CA ASP A 182 1.40 -3.36 -12.45
C ASP A 182 2.00 -4.61 -13.08
N GLN A 183 2.15 -5.70 -12.32
CA GLN A 183 2.64 -6.98 -12.83
C GLN A 183 1.72 -7.56 -13.89
N ALA A 184 0.40 -7.48 -13.72
CA ALA A 184 -0.58 -7.94 -14.69
C ALA A 184 -0.43 -7.21 -16.04
N ILE A 185 -0.16 -5.90 -16.02
CA ILE A 185 0.12 -5.10 -17.23
C ILE A 185 1.42 -5.57 -17.90
N ILE A 186 2.49 -5.79 -17.12
CA ILE A 186 3.78 -6.30 -17.64
C ILE A 186 3.56 -7.64 -18.33
N ASP A 187 2.86 -8.56 -17.67
CA ASP A 187 2.63 -9.90 -18.17
C ASP A 187 1.73 -9.91 -19.41
N TYR A 188 0.72 -9.02 -19.45
CA TYR A 188 -0.13 -8.86 -20.62
C TYR A 188 0.67 -8.39 -21.85
N LEU A 189 1.48 -7.35 -21.71
CA LEU A 189 2.30 -6.82 -22.81
C LEU A 189 3.38 -7.82 -23.24
N ARG A 190 3.92 -8.57 -22.29
CA ARG A 190 4.85 -9.65 -22.59
C ARG A 190 4.21 -10.76 -23.43
N ARG A 191 3.01 -11.20 -23.04
CA ARG A 191 2.30 -12.29 -23.74
C ARG A 191 1.75 -11.88 -25.09
N ASN A 192 1.10 -10.71 -25.17
CA ASN A 192 0.37 -10.32 -26.37
C ASN A 192 1.23 -9.57 -27.39
N TYR A 193 2.27 -8.88 -26.92
CA TYR A 193 3.14 -8.06 -27.77
C TYR A 193 4.59 -8.52 -27.84
N GLY A 194 4.97 -9.55 -27.09
CA GLY A 194 6.36 -9.99 -26.99
C GLY A 194 7.29 -8.88 -26.50
N THR A 195 6.77 -7.96 -25.69
CA THR A 195 7.48 -6.75 -25.28
C THR A 195 7.56 -6.67 -23.76
N LEU A 196 8.78 -6.48 -23.26
CA LEU A 196 9.06 -6.28 -21.85
C LEU A 196 9.11 -4.78 -21.53
N ILE A 197 8.34 -4.37 -20.53
CA ILE A 197 8.36 -3.03 -19.94
C ILE A 197 8.87 -3.10 -18.49
N SER A 198 9.27 -1.97 -17.93
CA SER A 198 9.67 -1.85 -16.52
C SER A 198 8.48 -1.55 -15.62
N ASP A 199 8.64 -1.80 -14.30
CA ASP A 199 7.61 -1.48 -13.27
C ASP A 199 7.18 0.00 -13.34
N PRO A 200 8.09 1.01 -13.44
CA PRO A 200 7.67 2.40 -13.59
C PRO A 200 6.83 2.67 -14.84
N THR A 201 7.08 1.93 -15.92
CA THR A 201 6.27 2.05 -17.15
C THR A 201 4.88 1.46 -16.93
N ALA A 202 4.77 0.32 -16.26
CA ALA A 202 3.49 -0.30 -15.92
C ALA A 202 2.66 0.60 -14.98
N GLU A 203 3.28 1.17 -13.95
CA GLU A 203 2.63 2.14 -13.05
C GLU A 203 2.12 3.37 -13.83
N MET A 204 2.89 3.87 -14.76
CA MET A 204 2.50 4.99 -15.63
C MET A 204 1.31 4.62 -16.54
N ILE A 205 1.30 3.42 -17.13
CA ILE A 205 0.17 2.92 -17.94
C ILE A 205 -1.09 2.82 -17.08
N LYS A 206 -1.00 2.18 -15.90
CA LYS A 206 -2.10 2.08 -14.93
C LYS A 206 -2.71 3.44 -14.62
N LYS A 207 -1.89 4.43 -14.29
CA LYS A 207 -2.35 5.78 -13.95
C LYS A 207 -2.99 6.52 -15.13
N LYS A 208 -2.44 6.36 -16.35
CA LYS A 208 -2.91 7.11 -17.53
C LYS A 208 -4.14 6.52 -18.18
N ILE A 209 -4.20 5.20 -18.37
CA ILE A 209 -5.27 4.54 -19.13
C ILE A 209 -5.87 3.32 -18.43
N GLY A 210 -5.42 2.98 -17.19
CA GLY A 210 -5.99 1.90 -16.40
C GLY A 210 -7.43 2.20 -16.00
N THR A 211 -8.28 1.18 -16.08
CA THR A 211 -9.68 1.23 -15.65
C THR A 211 -10.11 -0.14 -15.13
N ALA A 212 -10.98 -0.16 -14.12
CA ALA A 212 -11.54 -1.38 -13.55
C ALA A 212 -12.88 -1.78 -14.19
N PHE A 213 -13.49 -0.89 -14.98
CA PHE A 213 -14.78 -1.11 -15.62
C PHE A 213 -14.78 -0.50 -17.02
N PRO A 214 -15.58 -1.03 -17.99
CA PRO A 214 -15.65 -0.49 -19.34
C PRO A 214 -16.01 1.00 -19.34
N MET A 215 -15.35 1.75 -20.20
CA MET A 215 -15.60 3.18 -20.38
C MET A 215 -16.26 3.44 -21.74
N SER A 216 -17.01 4.54 -21.86
CA SER A 216 -17.60 5.00 -23.12
C SER A 216 -16.53 5.53 -24.09
N GLU A 217 -15.45 6.08 -23.57
CA GLU A 217 -14.31 6.59 -24.34
C GLU A 217 -13.09 5.69 -24.15
N ILE A 218 -12.48 5.27 -25.26
CA ILE A 218 -11.27 4.45 -25.25
C ILE A 218 -10.06 5.37 -25.18
N LEU A 219 -9.29 5.27 -24.08
CA LEU A 219 -8.05 5.99 -23.91
C LEU A 219 -6.91 5.22 -24.60
N GLU A 220 -6.06 5.94 -25.32
CA GLU A 220 -4.91 5.37 -26.01
C GLU A 220 -3.59 5.93 -25.43
N LEU A 221 -2.55 5.12 -25.44
CA LEU A 221 -1.23 5.49 -24.96
C LEU A 221 -0.15 4.83 -25.81
N GLU A 222 0.86 5.62 -26.20
CA GLU A 222 2.09 5.09 -26.79
C GLU A 222 3.15 4.85 -25.72
N VAL A 223 3.71 3.66 -25.69
CA VAL A 223 4.76 3.26 -24.75
C VAL A 223 5.93 2.60 -25.45
N THR A 224 7.10 2.66 -24.84
CA THR A 224 8.31 2.00 -25.36
C THR A 224 8.71 0.87 -24.42
N GLY A 225 8.96 -0.30 -24.97
CA GLY A 225 9.51 -1.44 -24.27
C GLY A 225 10.59 -2.13 -25.09
N ARG A 226 11.13 -3.23 -24.58
CA ARG A 226 12.12 -4.07 -25.28
C ARG A 226 11.42 -5.23 -25.96
N ASN A 227 11.54 -5.33 -27.27
CA ASN A 227 11.13 -6.50 -28.04
C ASN A 227 11.95 -7.73 -27.57
N LEU A 228 11.28 -8.77 -27.12
CA LEU A 228 11.96 -9.97 -26.58
C LEU A 228 12.64 -10.81 -27.64
N ALA A 229 12.15 -10.81 -28.88
CA ALA A 229 12.74 -11.58 -29.98
C ALA A 229 14.02 -10.93 -30.52
N GLU A 230 14.01 -9.61 -30.64
CA GLU A 230 15.11 -8.85 -31.29
C GLU A 230 16.04 -8.15 -30.27
N GLY A 231 15.62 -8.02 -29.03
CA GLY A 231 16.34 -7.30 -27.97
C GLY A 231 16.34 -5.78 -28.14
N LEU A 232 15.68 -5.24 -29.16
CA LEU A 232 15.68 -3.83 -29.53
C LEU A 232 14.50 -3.07 -28.89
N PRO A 233 14.61 -1.74 -28.70
CA PRO A 233 13.49 -0.90 -28.31
C PRO A 233 12.34 -0.98 -29.33
N ARG A 234 11.12 -1.13 -28.85
CA ARG A 234 9.90 -1.14 -29.66
C ARG A 234 8.86 -0.21 -29.09
N ARG A 235 8.24 0.61 -29.94
CA ARG A 235 7.06 1.41 -29.57
C ARG A 235 5.79 0.62 -29.80
N LEU A 236 4.86 0.75 -28.85
CA LEU A 236 3.56 0.09 -28.87
C LEU A 236 2.49 1.15 -28.63
N LYS A 237 1.39 1.04 -29.37
CA LYS A 237 0.16 1.77 -29.08
C LYS A 237 -0.80 0.78 -28.40
N ILE A 238 -1.22 1.11 -27.21
CA ILE A 238 -2.11 0.32 -26.36
C ILE A 238 -3.32 1.15 -25.94
N ASN A 239 -4.38 0.51 -25.52
CA ASN A 239 -5.61 1.19 -25.13
C ASN A 239 -6.20 0.70 -23.81
N SER A 240 -7.16 1.43 -23.27
CA SER A 240 -7.77 1.15 -21.97
C SER A 240 -8.54 -0.18 -21.91
N ASN A 241 -9.07 -0.68 -23.03
CA ASN A 241 -9.76 -1.98 -23.06
C ASN A 241 -8.78 -3.13 -22.91
N GLU A 242 -7.61 -3.03 -23.53
CA GLU A 242 -6.54 -4.01 -23.38
C GLU A 242 -6.01 -4.04 -21.94
N ILE A 243 -5.92 -2.85 -21.31
CA ILE A 243 -5.51 -2.78 -19.91
C ILE A 243 -6.60 -3.34 -18.99
N LEU A 244 -7.87 -3.07 -19.25
CA LEU A 244 -8.99 -3.69 -18.51
C LEU A 244 -8.94 -5.24 -18.61
N GLU A 245 -8.64 -5.78 -19.80
CA GLU A 245 -8.45 -7.22 -19.99
C GLU A 245 -7.27 -7.73 -19.15
N ALA A 246 -6.13 -7.01 -19.14
CA ALA A 246 -4.98 -7.36 -18.35
C ALA A 246 -5.28 -7.42 -16.84
N LEU A 247 -6.17 -6.55 -16.35
CA LEU A 247 -6.49 -6.39 -14.94
C LEU A 247 -7.57 -7.35 -14.40
N GLN A 248 -8.14 -8.23 -15.21
CA GLN A 248 -9.26 -9.10 -14.79
C GLN A 248 -8.93 -9.96 -13.57
N GLU A 249 -7.74 -10.56 -13.53
CA GLU A 249 -7.32 -11.43 -12.42
C GLU A 249 -7.20 -10.66 -11.09
N PRO A 250 -6.40 -9.58 -10.98
CA PRO A 250 -6.31 -8.82 -9.73
C PRO A 250 -7.63 -8.15 -9.33
N LEU A 251 -8.45 -7.69 -10.27
CA LEU A 251 -9.76 -7.10 -9.98
C LEU A 251 -10.72 -8.14 -9.41
N ASN A 252 -10.77 -9.34 -9.97
CA ASN A 252 -11.58 -10.43 -9.46
C ASN A 252 -11.17 -10.84 -8.04
N ALA A 253 -9.88 -10.82 -7.71
CA ALA A 253 -9.41 -11.10 -6.36
C ALA A 253 -9.90 -10.04 -5.36
N ILE A 254 -9.86 -8.75 -5.73
CA ILE A 254 -10.40 -7.65 -4.90
C ILE A 254 -11.90 -7.83 -4.69
N VAL A 255 -12.67 -8.05 -5.75
CA VAL A 255 -14.13 -8.28 -5.70
C VAL A 255 -14.45 -9.46 -4.80
N SER A 256 -13.72 -10.58 -4.95
CA SER A 256 -13.90 -11.78 -4.13
C SER A 256 -13.64 -11.53 -2.64
N ALA A 257 -12.62 -10.71 -2.31
CA ALA A 257 -12.34 -10.33 -0.93
C ALA A 257 -13.49 -9.53 -0.32
N VAL A 258 -14.06 -8.58 -1.06
CA VAL A 258 -15.21 -7.76 -0.64
C VAL A 258 -16.46 -8.61 -0.44
N LYS A 259 -16.81 -9.48 -1.41
CA LYS A 259 -17.94 -10.38 -1.30
C LYS A 259 -17.81 -11.33 -0.10
N SER A 260 -16.62 -11.91 0.09
CA SER A 260 -16.35 -12.77 1.24
C SER A 260 -16.52 -12.05 2.58
N ALA A 261 -16.13 -10.77 2.66
CA ALA A 261 -16.32 -9.98 3.87
C ALA A 261 -17.82 -9.70 4.16
N LEU A 262 -18.58 -9.40 3.11
CA LEU A 262 -20.05 -9.22 3.24
C LEU A 262 -20.75 -10.51 3.68
N GLU A 263 -20.36 -11.65 3.15
CA GLU A 263 -20.92 -12.96 3.53
C GLU A 263 -20.65 -13.33 4.99
N GLN A 264 -19.54 -12.87 5.56
CA GLN A 264 -19.16 -13.14 6.95
C GLN A 264 -19.67 -12.05 7.93
N THR A 265 -20.30 -11.00 7.41
CA THR A 265 -20.81 -9.90 8.22
C THR A 265 -22.13 -10.31 8.88
N PRO A 266 -22.32 -10.05 10.18
CA PRO A 266 -23.61 -10.26 10.84
C PRO A 266 -24.75 -9.51 10.13
N PRO A 267 -25.97 -10.08 10.07
CA PRO A 267 -27.08 -9.53 9.27
C PRO A 267 -27.42 -8.06 9.58
N GLU A 268 -27.40 -7.66 10.85
CA GLU A 268 -27.70 -6.30 11.28
C GLU A 268 -26.67 -5.31 10.75
N LEU A 269 -25.39 -5.64 10.84
CA LEU A 269 -24.31 -4.81 10.32
C LEU A 269 -24.29 -4.84 8.78
N GLY A 270 -24.69 -5.96 8.17
CA GLY A 270 -24.87 -6.06 6.71
C GLY A 270 -25.96 -5.14 6.21
N ALA A 271 -27.07 -4.98 6.95
CA ALA A 271 -28.12 -4.04 6.64
C ALA A 271 -27.63 -2.59 6.73
N ASP A 272 -26.88 -2.25 7.78
CA ASP A 272 -26.25 -0.92 7.92
C ASP A 272 -25.33 -0.60 6.73
N ILE A 273 -24.51 -1.57 6.29
CA ILE A 273 -23.60 -1.41 5.16
C ILE A 273 -24.38 -1.25 3.83
N ALA A 274 -25.49 -1.98 3.67
CA ALA A 274 -26.33 -1.84 2.50
C ALA A 274 -26.95 -0.43 2.39
N ASP A 275 -27.34 0.16 3.54
CA ASP A 275 -27.92 1.50 3.60
C ASP A 275 -26.88 2.62 3.50
N ASN A 276 -25.76 2.48 4.20
CA ASN A 276 -24.71 3.51 4.30
C ASN A 276 -23.63 3.42 3.19
N GLY A 277 -23.52 2.25 2.54
CA GLY A 277 -22.49 1.98 1.55
C GLY A 277 -21.15 1.55 2.14
N MET A 278 -20.19 1.34 1.24
CA MET A 278 -18.80 0.99 1.53
C MET A 278 -17.88 2.15 1.20
N VAL A 279 -16.80 2.33 1.95
CA VAL A 279 -15.80 3.38 1.68
C VAL A 279 -14.52 2.76 1.12
N LEU A 280 -14.10 3.28 -0.04
CA LEU A 280 -12.91 2.85 -0.76
C LEU A 280 -11.75 3.80 -0.44
N THR A 281 -10.62 3.26 0.01
CA THR A 281 -9.41 3.99 0.39
C THR A 281 -8.15 3.40 -0.26
N GLY A 282 -7.00 4.00 0.03
CA GLY A 282 -5.72 3.57 -0.50
C GLY A 282 -5.44 4.07 -1.91
N GLY A 283 -4.21 3.85 -2.38
CA GLY A 283 -3.79 4.29 -3.71
C GLY A 283 -4.52 3.60 -4.86
N GLY A 284 -4.98 2.36 -4.65
CA GLY A 284 -5.78 1.61 -5.61
C GLY A 284 -7.18 2.19 -5.83
N ALA A 285 -7.71 2.95 -4.87
CA ALA A 285 -8.98 3.68 -5.02
C ALA A 285 -8.95 4.71 -6.16
N LEU A 286 -7.75 5.12 -6.59
CA LEU A 286 -7.55 6.02 -7.71
C LEU A 286 -7.61 5.33 -9.08
N LEU A 287 -7.70 3.99 -9.12
CA LEU A 287 -7.94 3.27 -10.37
C LEU A 287 -9.35 3.60 -10.87
N ARG A 288 -9.44 4.10 -12.10
CA ARG A 288 -10.72 4.53 -12.67
C ARG A 288 -11.77 3.42 -12.57
N ASN A 289 -12.97 3.81 -12.15
CA ASN A 289 -14.16 2.95 -12.09
C ASN A 289 -14.01 1.71 -11.18
N LEU A 290 -13.08 1.68 -10.23
CA LEU A 290 -13.01 0.61 -9.25
C LEU A 290 -14.23 0.63 -8.32
N ASP A 291 -14.65 1.80 -7.90
CA ASP A 291 -15.90 2.04 -7.18
C ASP A 291 -17.11 1.48 -7.93
N ARG A 292 -17.20 1.78 -9.24
CA ARG A 292 -18.27 1.28 -10.10
C ARG A 292 -18.25 -0.24 -10.24
N LEU A 293 -17.07 -0.85 -10.43
CA LEU A 293 -16.94 -2.32 -10.46
C LEU A 293 -17.50 -2.94 -9.18
N LEU A 294 -17.09 -2.41 -8.02
CA LEU A 294 -17.53 -2.93 -6.73
C LEU A 294 -19.05 -2.74 -6.52
N MET A 295 -19.61 -1.61 -6.94
CA MET A 295 -21.06 -1.38 -6.89
C MET A 295 -21.83 -2.38 -7.77
N GLU A 296 -21.38 -2.60 -9.00
CA GLU A 296 -22.04 -3.55 -9.93
C GLU A 296 -21.97 -4.99 -9.41
N GLU A 297 -20.85 -5.35 -8.80
CA GLU A 297 -20.60 -6.72 -8.32
C GLU A 297 -21.27 -7.05 -6.97
N THR A 298 -21.57 -6.04 -6.16
CA THR A 298 -22.13 -6.21 -4.81
C THR A 298 -23.55 -5.71 -4.66
N GLY A 299 -24.00 -4.81 -5.52
CA GLY A 299 -25.26 -4.09 -5.39
C GLY A 299 -25.28 -3.04 -4.28
N ILE A 300 -24.12 -2.75 -3.64
CA ILE A 300 -24.00 -1.82 -2.52
C ILE A 300 -23.30 -0.54 -3.01
N PRO A 301 -23.76 0.66 -2.61
CA PRO A 301 -23.08 1.91 -2.93
C PRO A 301 -21.62 1.91 -2.45
N VAL A 302 -20.71 2.42 -3.28
CA VAL A 302 -19.29 2.58 -2.95
C VAL A 302 -18.89 4.02 -3.15
N VAL A 303 -18.25 4.61 -2.14
CA VAL A 303 -17.76 5.98 -2.16
C VAL A 303 -16.25 5.97 -1.96
N THR A 304 -15.52 6.62 -2.85
CA THR A 304 -14.09 6.85 -2.65
C THR A 304 -13.89 7.95 -1.61
N ALA A 305 -13.08 7.68 -0.60
CA ALA A 305 -12.77 8.64 0.44
C ALA A 305 -12.04 9.88 -0.10
N ASP A 306 -12.18 11.00 0.58
CA ASP A 306 -11.38 12.19 0.29
C ASP A 306 -9.91 11.91 0.55
N ASP A 307 -9.06 12.22 -0.46
CA ASP A 307 -7.62 11.94 -0.43
C ASP A 307 -7.30 10.50 0.04
N PRO A 308 -7.71 9.50 -0.75
CA PRO A 308 -7.68 8.09 -0.33
C PRO A 308 -6.26 7.58 -0.05
N LEU A 309 -5.23 8.15 -0.67
CA LEU A 309 -3.82 7.82 -0.42
C LEU A 309 -3.40 8.06 1.03
N THR A 310 -3.95 9.07 1.68
CA THR A 310 -3.54 9.50 3.01
C THR A 310 -4.44 8.99 4.14
N CYS A 311 -5.53 8.27 3.84
CA CYS A 311 -6.49 7.82 4.84
C CYS A 311 -5.83 7.04 5.99
N VAL A 312 -5.04 6.01 5.68
CA VAL A 312 -4.34 5.20 6.69
C VAL A 312 -3.42 6.06 7.55
N ALA A 313 -2.63 6.94 6.95
CA ALA A 313 -1.74 7.84 7.66
C ALA A 313 -2.51 8.82 8.55
N ARG A 314 -3.58 9.45 8.03
CA ARG A 314 -4.45 10.34 8.82
C ARG A 314 -5.10 9.62 10.00
N GLY A 315 -5.50 8.36 9.80
CA GLY A 315 -6.04 7.52 10.87
C GLY A 315 -5.03 7.26 11.96
N CYS A 316 -3.80 6.89 11.61
CA CYS A 316 -2.69 6.76 12.56
C CYS A 316 -2.44 8.08 13.32
N GLY A 317 -2.48 9.22 12.62
CA GLY A 317 -2.33 10.55 13.23
C GLY A 317 -3.41 10.84 14.27
N LYS A 318 -4.68 10.65 13.92
CA LYS A 318 -5.81 10.82 14.86
C LYS A 318 -5.70 9.89 16.06
N ALA A 319 -5.33 8.62 15.85
CA ALA A 319 -5.11 7.66 16.93
C ALA A 319 -3.95 8.08 17.85
N LEU A 320 -2.87 8.66 17.30
CA LEU A 320 -1.74 9.17 18.08
C LEU A 320 -2.11 10.41 18.93
N GLU A 321 -3.00 11.26 18.42
CA GLU A 321 -3.47 12.46 19.14
C GLU A 321 -4.38 12.11 20.31
N SER A 322 -5.11 11.01 20.23
CA SER A 322 -6.13 10.59 21.20
C SER A 322 -5.90 9.13 21.67
N LEU A 323 -4.67 8.83 22.12
CA LEU A 323 -4.27 7.48 22.55
C LEU A 323 -5.22 6.85 23.58
N ASP A 324 -5.73 7.68 24.52
CA ASP A 324 -6.65 7.19 25.57
C ASP A 324 -8.02 6.80 24.98
N GLN A 325 -8.51 7.56 24.01
CA GLN A 325 -9.78 7.29 23.31
C GLN A 325 -9.69 6.06 22.42
N PHE A 326 -8.55 5.86 21.78
CA PHE A 326 -8.29 4.78 20.83
C PHE A 326 -7.50 3.61 21.45
N SER A 327 -7.42 3.53 22.79
CA SER A 327 -6.65 2.45 23.45
C SER A 327 -7.09 1.04 23.04
N THR A 328 -8.37 0.86 22.71
CA THR A 328 -8.95 -0.42 22.29
C THR A 328 -8.68 -0.81 20.84
N VAL A 329 -8.28 0.16 19.98
CA VAL A 329 -8.05 -0.11 18.55
C VAL A 329 -6.61 -0.55 18.24
N PHE A 330 -5.71 -0.46 19.22
CA PHE A 330 -4.35 -0.96 19.04
C PHE A 330 -4.32 -2.49 19.11
N ALA A 331 -3.61 -3.08 18.17
CA ALA A 331 -3.45 -4.52 18.13
C ALA A 331 -2.80 -5.02 19.43
N HIS A 332 -3.54 -5.83 20.19
CA HIS A 332 -3.03 -6.52 21.37
C HIS A 332 -2.06 -7.63 20.95
N GLU A 333 -1.07 -7.91 21.84
CA GLU A 333 -0.11 -9.01 21.67
C GLU A 333 -0.76 -10.40 21.70
#